data_27dca7b56f185e5aa9188c815ba22d2b
#
_entry.id   27dca7b56f185e5aa9188c815ba22d2b
#
_cell.length_a   1.000
_cell.length_b   1.000
_cell.length_c   1.000
_cell.angle_alpha   90.00
_cell.angle_beta   90.00
_cell.angle_gamma   90.00
#
_symmetry.space_group_name_H-M   'P 1'
#
loop_
_entity.id
_entity.type
_entity.pdbx_description
1 polymer ?
#
loop_
_entity_poly.entity_id
_entity_poly.type
_entity_poly.pdbx_seq_one_letter_code
_entity_poly.pdbx_strand_id
1 'polypeptide(L)'
;MRPKSYSIFGGHGSKSGIERAAEVIFTVCGFFAVLAVASITLYMIISGTPALFKVGILDILFGTIWMPAAASPSFGILYVILTSIIGTALAILIGVPIGVMTAVFLAEVAPERLTNIVRPAVELLAGIPSVIYGLLGILILNPLMYKIELKIFAGSTTHQFTGGANLISAVLVLALMILPTVINISESALRAVPQHLRSASLALGATKIQTIFNAVLPAAKSGIITAIVLGTGRAIGEAMAISLVSGSSVNIPLPFNSVRFLTTAIVSEMSYSAGLHKQVLFTIGLILFAFIMLINITLNNLLKKGEESHDK
;
A
#
# COMPACT_ATOMS: atom_id res chain seq x y z
N MET A 1 32.43 15.48 37.43
CA MET A 1 31.56 14.35 37.79
C MET A 1 31.14 13.66 36.48
N ARG A 2 31.62 12.44 36.20
CA ARG A 2 31.22 11.65 35.04
C ARG A 2 29.83 11.06 35.29
N PRO A 3 28.85 11.14 34.36
CA PRO A 3 27.58 10.48 34.55
C PRO A 3 27.81 8.95 34.54
N LYS A 4 27.27 8.24 35.54
CA LYS A 4 27.24 6.79 35.56
C LYS A 4 26.46 6.29 34.35
N SER A 5 27.14 5.60 33.44
CA SER A 5 26.48 4.83 32.38
C SER A 5 25.72 3.68 33.07
N TYR A 6 24.40 3.78 33.08
CA TYR A 6 23.56 2.62 33.40
C TYR A 6 23.64 1.66 32.20
N SER A 7 24.42 0.58 32.38
CA SER A 7 24.35 -0.53 31.43
C SER A 7 22.98 -1.17 31.58
N ILE A 8 22.17 -1.08 30.54
CA ILE A 8 20.88 -1.76 30.45
C ILE A 8 21.06 -3.29 30.41
N PHE A 9 22.28 -3.76 30.18
CA PHE A 9 22.67 -5.15 30.35
C PHE A 9 23.22 -5.35 31.76
N GLY A 10 22.34 -5.40 32.76
CA GLY A 10 22.63 -5.87 34.09
C GLY A 10 23.20 -7.27 34.01
N GLY A 11 24.24 -7.54 34.85
CA GLY A 11 25.12 -8.69 34.86
C GLY A 11 24.45 -10.05 34.67
N HIS A 12 25.28 -11.06 34.39
CA HIS A 12 25.00 -12.49 34.30
C HIS A 12 24.35 -13.06 35.58
N GLY A 13 23.19 -12.50 35.98
CA GLY A 13 22.26 -13.09 36.92
C GLY A 13 21.41 -14.10 36.14
N SER A 14 21.24 -15.28 36.65
CA SER A 14 20.35 -16.30 36.16
C SER A 14 19.02 -15.66 35.69
N LYS A 15 18.76 -15.64 34.37
CA LYS A 15 17.47 -15.16 33.81
C LYS A 15 16.34 -15.83 34.58
N SER A 16 15.38 -15.08 35.08
CA SER A 16 14.26 -15.66 35.81
C SER A 16 13.55 -16.70 34.93
N GLY A 17 12.96 -17.73 35.51
CA GLY A 17 12.28 -18.77 34.74
C GLY A 17 11.23 -18.19 33.77
N ILE A 18 10.63 -17.06 34.15
CA ILE A 18 9.65 -16.31 33.35
C ILE A 18 10.29 -15.66 32.12
N GLU A 19 11.48 -15.04 32.27
CA GLU A 19 12.20 -14.43 31.13
C GLU A 19 12.64 -15.48 30.11
N ARG A 20 13.12 -16.64 30.59
CA ARG A 20 13.50 -17.76 29.70
C ARG A 20 12.25 -18.33 28.98
N ALA A 21 11.13 -18.48 29.67
CA ALA A 21 9.89 -18.94 29.08
C ALA A 21 9.39 -17.94 28.02
N ALA A 22 9.43 -16.63 28.29
CA ALA A 22 9.05 -15.59 27.34
C ALA A 22 9.97 -15.60 26.10
N GLU A 23 11.30 -15.72 26.28
CA GLU A 23 12.28 -15.81 25.18
C GLU A 23 12.00 -17.02 24.28
N VAL A 24 11.69 -18.19 24.86
CA VAL A 24 11.34 -19.40 24.10
C VAL A 24 10.04 -19.19 23.34
N ILE A 25 9.00 -18.66 23.98
CA ILE A 25 7.70 -18.41 23.31
C ILE A 25 7.88 -17.47 22.13
N PHE A 26 8.57 -16.33 22.30
CA PHE A 26 8.80 -15.39 21.20
C PHE A 26 9.64 -16.00 20.07
N THR A 27 10.66 -16.79 20.41
CA THR A 27 11.48 -17.50 19.40
C THR A 27 10.64 -18.49 18.62
N VAL A 28 9.82 -19.30 19.30
CA VAL A 28 8.89 -20.25 18.66
C VAL A 28 7.88 -19.53 17.76
N CYS A 29 7.25 -18.47 18.25
CA CYS A 29 6.31 -17.66 17.43
C CYS A 29 7.01 -17.07 16.20
N GLY A 30 8.22 -16.53 16.36
CA GLY A 30 9.01 -16.01 15.23
C GLY A 30 9.36 -17.10 14.22
N PHE A 31 9.78 -18.29 14.68
CA PHE A 31 10.05 -19.43 13.81
C PHE A 31 8.81 -19.88 13.03
N PHE A 32 7.66 -19.98 13.70
CA PHE A 32 6.40 -20.33 13.03
C PHE A 32 5.99 -19.30 11.97
N ALA A 33 6.16 -18.00 12.25
CA ALA A 33 5.85 -16.95 11.29
C ALA A 33 6.73 -17.07 10.03
N VAL A 34 8.04 -17.26 10.19
CA VAL A 34 8.97 -17.46 9.06
C VAL A 34 8.63 -18.73 8.29
N LEU A 35 8.37 -19.84 8.99
CA LEU A 35 8.00 -21.11 8.38
C LEU A 35 6.69 -21.02 7.59
N ALA A 36 5.69 -20.31 8.10
CA ALA A 36 4.43 -20.10 7.41
C ALA A 36 4.64 -19.31 6.09
N VAL A 37 5.38 -18.20 6.13
CA VAL A 37 5.68 -17.41 4.93
C VAL A 37 6.48 -18.23 3.92
N ALA A 38 7.50 -18.97 4.37
CA ALA A 38 8.29 -19.83 3.50
C ALA A 38 7.44 -20.95 2.85
N SER A 39 6.54 -21.56 3.62
CA SER A 39 5.63 -22.61 3.13
C SER A 39 4.65 -22.08 2.09
N ILE A 40 4.05 -20.90 2.32
CA ILE A 40 3.16 -20.26 1.35
C ILE A 40 3.93 -19.94 0.06
N THR A 41 5.11 -19.33 0.18
CA THR A 41 5.95 -18.99 -0.98
C THR A 41 6.34 -20.23 -1.78
N LEU A 42 6.77 -21.29 -1.09
CA LEU A 42 7.13 -22.56 -1.72
C LEU A 42 5.93 -23.20 -2.43
N TYR A 43 4.76 -23.20 -1.77
CA TYR A 43 3.53 -23.70 -2.37
C TYR A 43 3.14 -22.92 -3.62
N MET A 44 3.24 -21.60 -3.60
CA MET A 44 2.98 -20.75 -4.78
C MET A 44 3.94 -21.07 -5.93
N ILE A 45 5.23 -21.26 -5.64
CA ILE A 45 6.24 -21.64 -6.65
C ILE A 45 5.88 -22.99 -7.28
N ILE A 46 5.62 -24.01 -6.46
CA ILE A 46 5.30 -25.37 -6.95
C ILE A 46 4.01 -25.34 -7.78
N SER A 47 2.99 -24.62 -7.33
CA SER A 47 1.68 -24.58 -7.99
C SER A 47 1.65 -23.67 -9.23
N GLY A 48 2.44 -22.59 -9.26
CA GLY A 48 2.48 -21.63 -10.37
C GLY A 48 3.46 -21.98 -11.49
N THR A 49 4.61 -22.59 -11.15
CA THR A 49 5.66 -22.91 -12.12
C THR A 49 5.17 -23.77 -13.32
N PRO A 50 4.29 -24.78 -13.16
CA PRO A 50 3.81 -25.58 -14.30
C PRO A 50 3.09 -24.73 -15.38
N ALA A 51 2.42 -23.64 -15.02
CA ALA A 51 1.78 -22.76 -16.00
C ALA A 51 2.80 -22.01 -16.86
N LEU A 52 3.95 -21.61 -16.28
CA LEU A 52 5.02 -20.93 -17.01
C LEU A 52 5.61 -21.79 -18.12
N PHE A 53 5.69 -23.11 -17.90
CA PHE A 53 6.19 -24.04 -18.92
C PHE A 53 5.13 -24.42 -19.95
N LYS A 54 3.84 -24.51 -19.57
CA LYS A 54 2.76 -24.93 -20.47
C LYS A 54 2.26 -23.79 -21.37
N VAL A 55 2.14 -22.60 -20.86
CA VAL A 55 1.62 -21.42 -21.57
C VAL A 55 2.78 -20.61 -22.17
N GLY A 56 3.92 -20.56 -21.48
CA GLY A 56 5.03 -19.68 -21.82
C GLY A 56 5.02 -18.39 -21.01
N ILE A 57 6.19 -18.03 -20.44
CA ILE A 57 6.31 -16.83 -19.58
C ILE A 57 6.01 -15.54 -20.36
N LEU A 58 6.43 -15.44 -21.63
CA LEU A 58 6.21 -14.27 -22.47
C LEU A 58 4.74 -14.12 -22.84
N ASP A 59 4.04 -15.21 -23.14
CA ASP A 59 2.63 -15.18 -23.47
C ASP A 59 1.77 -14.78 -22.26
N ILE A 60 2.15 -15.20 -21.06
CA ILE A 60 1.49 -14.75 -19.83
C ILE A 60 1.77 -13.28 -19.58
N LEU A 61 3.02 -12.83 -19.57
CA LEU A 61 3.39 -11.48 -19.17
C LEU A 61 2.98 -10.41 -20.19
N PHE A 62 3.14 -10.68 -21.47
CA PHE A 62 2.91 -9.71 -22.56
C PHE A 62 1.61 -9.95 -23.32
N GLY A 63 0.93 -11.06 -23.11
CA GLY A 63 -0.39 -11.29 -23.66
C GLY A 63 -1.40 -10.26 -23.14
N THR A 64 -2.33 -9.85 -24.00
CA THR A 64 -3.34 -8.83 -23.69
C THR A 64 -4.73 -9.40 -23.48
N ILE A 65 -4.93 -10.69 -23.82
CA ILE A 65 -6.23 -11.35 -23.79
C ILE A 65 -6.30 -12.31 -22.62
N TRP A 66 -7.32 -12.17 -21.79
CA TRP A 66 -7.64 -13.06 -20.67
C TRP A 66 -8.96 -13.77 -20.93
N MET A 67 -8.90 -15.01 -21.38
CA MET A 67 -10.06 -15.87 -21.67
C MET A 67 -9.79 -17.31 -21.22
N PRO A 68 -9.75 -17.59 -19.91
CA PRO A 68 -9.38 -18.93 -19.39
C PRO A 68 -10.41 -20.03 -19.69
N ALA A 69 -11.69 -19.65 -19.93
CA ALA A 69 -12.79 -20.56 -20.18
C ALA A 69 -13.12 -20.74 -21.68
N ALA A 70 -12.33 -20.14 -22.58
CA ALA A 70 -12.54 -20.31 -24.02
C ALA A 70 -12.14 -21.70 -24.51
N ALA A 71 -12.63 -22.11 -25.69
CA ALA A 71 -12.23 -23.36 -26.34
C ALA A 71 -10.73 -23.43 -26.59
N SER A 72 -10.08 -22.29 -26.89
CA SER A 72 -8.64 -22.09 -26.89
C SER A 72 -8.30 -21.08 -25.77
N PRO A 73 -7.92 -21.55 -24.57
CA PRO A 73 -7.68 -20.66 -23.44
C PRO A 73 -6.52 -19.71 -23.67
N SER A 74 -6.70 -18.42 -23.31
CA SER A 74 -5.66 -17.39 -23.35
C SER A 74 -5.49 -16.78 -21.96
N PHE A 75 -4.23 -16.56 -21.56
CA PHE A 75 -3.83 -16.20 -20.20
C PHE A 75 -2.93 -14.95 -20.15
N GLY A 76 -3.16 -13.99 -21.04
CA GLY A 76 -2.40 -12.75 -21.07
C GLY A 76 -2.79 -11.79 -19.93
N ILE A 77 -1.80 -11.30 -19.18
CA ILE A 77 -2.02 -10.44 -18.02
C ILE A 77 -1.36 -9.05 -18.13
N LEU A 78 -0.87 -8.66 -19.29
CA LEU A 78 -0.18 -7.37 -19.47
C LEU A 78 -1.01 -6.20 -18.93
N TYR A 79 -2.29 -6.13 -19.30
CA TYR A 79 -3.16 -5.03 -18.84
C TYR A 79 -3.45 -5.11 -17.34
N VAL A 80 -3.48 -6.30 -16.76
CA VAL A 80 -3.62 -6.49 -15.30
C VAL A 80 -2.40 -5.96 -14.55
N ILE A 81 -1.18 -6.24 -15.07
CA ILE A 81 0.08 -5.71 -14.53
C ILE A 81 0.10 -4.18 -14.64
N LEU A 82 -0.15 -3.64 -15.83
CA LEU A 82 -0.17 -2.20 -16.07
C LEU A 82 -1.21 -1.49 -15.20
N THR A 83 -2.39 -2.07 -15.04
CA THR A 83 -3.44 -1.54 -14.15
C THR A 83 -2.96 -1.48 -12.71
N SER A 84 -2.30 -2.53 -12.22
CA SER A 84 -1.80 -2.56 -10.84
C SER A 84 -0.70 -1.52 -10.62
N ILE A 85 0.21 -1.34 -11.58
CA ILE A 85 1.27 -0.33 -11.50
C ILE A 85 0.68 1.08 -11.54
N ILE A 86 -0.10 1.37 -12.57
CA ILE A 86 -0.66 2.72 -12.80
C ILE A 86 -1.66 3.09 -11.70
N GLY A 87 -2.56 2.17 -11.34
CA GLY A 87 -3.56 2.41 -10.30
C GLY A 87 -2.93 2.68 -8.93
N THR A 88 -1.92 1.88 -8.54
CA THR A 88 -1.19 2.11 -7.30
C THR A 88 -0.39 3.40 -7.34
N ALA A 89 0.32 3.69 -8.43
CA ALA A 89 1.10 4.92 -8.57
C ALA A 89 0.21 6.17 -8.48
N LEU A 90 -0.94 6.18 -9.14
CA LEU A 90 -1.90 7.28 -9.06
C LEU A 90 -2.51 7.42 -7.66
N ALA A 91 -2.82 6.32 -6.99
CA ALA A 91 -3.33 6.35 -5.62
C ALA A 91 -2.31 6.93 -4.64
N ILE A 92 -1.03 6.58 -4.79
CA ILE A 92 0.08 7.13 -4.01
C ILE A 92 0.26 8.62 -4.33
N LEU A 93 0.24 9.01 -5.60
CA LEU A 93 0.40 10.39 -6.05
C LEU A 93 -0.67 11.31 -5.45
N ILE A 94 -1.88 10.81 -5.23
CA ILE A 94 -2.98 11.58 -4.61
C ILE A 94 -2.93 11.45 -3.08
N GLY A 95 -2.86 10.23 -2.56
CA GLY A 95 -3.03 9.95 -1.14
C GLY A 95 -1.84 10.38 -0.28
N VAL A 96 -0.60 10.25 -0.77
CA VAL A 96 0.59 10.62 0.01
C VAL A 96 0.70 12.11 0.25
N PRO A 97 0.60 13.02 -0.74
CA PRO A 97 0.64 14.46 -0.47
C PRO A 97 -0.46 14.91 0.50
N ILE A 98 -1.68 14.44 0.30
CA ILE A 98 -2.82 14.76 1.19
C ILE A 98 -2.54 14.24 2.60
N GLY A 99 -2.09 12.98 2.74
CA GLY A 99 -1.80 12.36 4.03
C GLY A 99 -0.67 13.05 4.78
N VAL A 100 0.45 13.35 4.11
CA VAL A 100 1.60 14.04 4.73
C VAL A 100 1.24 15.47 5.12
N MET A 101 0.53 16.22 4.25
CA MET A 101 0.10 17.59 4.59
C MET A 101 -0.88 17.60 5.77
N THR A 102 -1.79 16.63 5.84
CA THR A 102 -2.69 16.44 6.98
C THR A 102 -1.89 16.12 8.26
N ALA A 103 -0.88 15.27 8.18
CA ALA A 103 -0.01 14.94 9.31
C ALA A 103 0.76 16.18 9.80
N VAL A 104 1.33 16.97 8.89
CA VAL A 104 2.00 18.24 9.22
C VAL A 104 1.03 19.20 9.90
N PHE A 105 -0.17 19.34 9.36
CA PHE A 105 -1.21 20.19 9.94
C PHE A 105 -1.55 19.75 11.38
N LEU A 106 -1.78 18.46 11.61
CA LEU A 106 -2.14 17.91 12.92
C LEU A 106 -0.98 17.97 13.94
N ALA A 107 0.27 17.79 13.47
CA ALA A 107 1.43 17.78 14.35
C ALA A 107 1.90 19.17 14.75
N GLU A 108 1.86 20.15 13.84
CA GLU A 108 2.56 21.43 13.98
C GLU A 108 1.65 22.66 13.99
N VAL A 109 0.47 22.60 13.39
CA VAL A 109 -0.38 23.79 13.15
C VAL A 109 -1.69 23.74 13.90
N ALA A 110 -2.35 22.61 13.93
CA ALA A 110 -3.70 22.46 14.48
C ALA A 110 -3.77 22.76 15.98
N PRO A 111 -4.80 23.48 16.46
CA PRO A 111 -5.03 23.64 17.89
C PRO A 111 -5.41 22.30 18.52
N GLU A 112 -5.07 22.10 19.81
CA GLU A 112 -5.32 20.84 20.55
C GLU A 112 -6.76 20.37 20.46
N ARG A 113 -7.74 21.29 20.50
CA ARG A 113 -9.17 20.96 20.39
C ARG A 113 -9.50 20.24 19.08
N LEU A 114 -8.93 20.71 17.97
CA LEU A 114 -9.14 20.12 16.65
C LEU A 114 -8.41 18.77 16.52
N THR A 115 -7.17 18.72 16.99
CA THR A 115 -6.37 17.48 16.97
C THR A 115 -7.03 16.36 17.77
N ASN A 116 -7.62 16.68 18.93
CA ASN A 116 -8.32 15.72 19.78
C ASN A 116 -9.62 15.16 19.16
N ILE A 117 -10.15 15.79 18.12
CA ILE A 117 -11.32 15.29 17.36
C ILE A 117 -10.85 14.56 16.10
N VAL A 118 -9.92 15.16 15.34
CA VAL A 118 -9.53 14.62 14.03
C VAL A 118 -8.69 13.36 14.15
N ARG A 119 -7.78 13.27 15.13
CA ARG A 119 -6.93 12.09 15.32
C ARG A 119 -7.77 10.82 15.59
N PRO A 120 -8.69 10.78 16.56
CA PRO A 120 -9.57 9.60 16.75
C PRO A 120 -10.40 9.29 15.50
N ALA A 121 -10.85 10.29 14.75
CA ALA A 121 -11.57 10.07 13.50
C ALA A 121 -10.71 9.37 12.45
N VAL A 122 -9.43 9.78 12.29
CA VAL A 122 -8.47 9.11 11.39
C VAL A 122 -8.14 7.69 11.88
N GLU A 123 -8.00 7.48 13.18
CA GLU A 123 -7.78 6.16 13.78
C GLU A 123 -8.98 5.22 13.55
N LEU A 124 -10.21 5.72 13.69
CA LEU A 124 -11.42 4.98 13.36
C LEU A 124 -11.46 4.59 11.87
N LEU A 125 -11.10 5.51 10.97
CA LEU A 125 -10.99 5.19 9.54
C LEU A 125 -9.98 4.07 9.27
N ALA A 126 -8.86 4.03 10.00
CA ALA A 126 -7.88 2.94 9.88
C ALA A 126 -8.46 1.57 10.27
N GLY A 127 -9.43 1.54 11.19
CA GLY A 127 -10.09 0.33 11.68
C GLY A 127 -11.24 -0.18 10.79
N ILE A 128 -11.70 0.60 9.82
CA ILE A 128 -12.80 0.19 8.93
C ILE A 128 -12.32 -0.95 8.00
N PRO A 129 -13.06 -2.09 7.92
CA PRO A 129 -12.77 -3.15 6.96
C PRO A 129 -12.78 -2.64 5.51
N SER A 130 -11.85 -3.10 4.69
CA SER A 130 -11.70 -2.62 3.30
C SER A 130 -12.95 -2.81 2.44
N VAL A 131 -13.71 -3.87 2.68
CA VAL A 131 -14.99 -4.13 1.99
C VAL A 131 -15.98 -2.97 2.15
N ILE A 132 -16.00 -2.29 3.31
CA ILE A 132 -16.90 -1.15 3.54
C ILE A 132 -16.50 0.03 2.66
N TYR A 133 -15.19 0.29 2.47
CA TYR A 133 -14.72 1.30 1.52
C TYR A 133 -15.18 0.98 0.08
N GLY A 134 -15.12 -0.31 -0.31
CA GLY A 134 -15.63 -0.76 -1.60
C GLY A 134 -17.14 -0.57 -1.74
N LEU A 135 -17.92 -0.89 -0.70
CA LEU A 135 -19.37 -0.69 -0.66
C LEU A 135 -19.75 0.80 -0.78
N LEU A 136 -19.07 1.67 -0.03
CA LEU A 136 -19.25 3.12 -0.16
C LEU A 136 -18.85 3.59 -1.56
N GLY A 137 -17.81 2.99 -2.14
CA GLY A 137 -17.40 3.23 -3.50
C GLY A 137 -18.51 2.92 -4.51
N ILE A 138 -19.16 1.76 -4.42
CA ILE A 138 -20.30 1.42 -5.29
C ILE A 138 -21.48 2.37 -5.08
N LEU A 139 -21.81 2.68 -3.82
CA LEU A 139 -23.03 3.44 -3.52
C LEU A 139 -22.89 4.94 -3.81
N ILE A 140 -21.72 5.51 -3.63
CA ILE A 140 -21.49 6.95 -3.71
C ILE A 140 -20.58 7.32 -4.87
N LEU A 141 -19.40 6.66 -4.97
CA LEU A 141 -18.37 7.07 -5.91
C LEU A 141 -18.69 6.65 -7.34
N ASN A 142 -19.10 5.39 -7.56
CA ASN A 142 -19.42 4.91 -8.91
C ASN A 142 -20.57 5.71 -9.57
N PRO A 143 -21.70 6.02 -8.90
CA PRO A 143 -22.72 6.88 -9.48
C PRO A 143 -22.24 8.29 -9.82
N LEU A 144 -21.33 8.84 -9.01
CA LEU A 144 -20.72 10.15 -9.29
C LEU A 144 -19.79 10.07 -10.51
N MET A 145 -18.93 9.07 -10.58
CA MET A 145 -18.04 8.85 -11.73
C MET A 145 -18.82 8.55 -13.00
N TYR A 146 -19.93 7.82 -12.91
CA TYR A 146 -20.80 7.58 -14.06
C TYR A 146 -21.42 8.86 -14.61
N LYS A 147 -21.86 9.78 -13.75
CA LYS A 147 -22.35 11.10 -14.18
C LYS A 147 -21.27 11.92 -14.90
N ILE A 148 -20.02 11.83 -14.43
CA ILE A 148 -18.87 12.48 -15.07
C ILE A 148 -18.57 11.82 -16.42
N GLU A 149 -18.54 10.49 -16.45
CA GLU A 149 -18.34 9.67 -17.66
C GLU A 149 -19.36 10.02 -18.75
N LEU A 150 -20.65 10.10 -18.39
CA LEU A 150 -21.73 10.50 -19.30
C LEU A 150 -21.53 11.91 -19.90
N LYS A 151 -21.00 12.85 -19.11
CA LYS A 151 -20.74 14.22 -19.61
C LYS A 151 -19.53 14.27 -20.55
N ILE A 152 -18.46 13.55 -20.22
CA ILE A 152 -17.23 13.55 -21.01
C ILE A 152 -17.45 12.84 -22.36
N PHE A 153 -18.16 11.73 -22.34
CA PHE A 153 -18.34 10.87 -23.52
C PHE A 153 -19.73 10.96 -24.15
N ALA A 154 -20.48 12.05 -23.90
CA ALA A 154 -21.85 12.24 -24.37
C ALA A 154 -22.02 12.12 -25.92
N GLY A 155 -20.95 12.41 -26.69
CA GLY A 155 -20.96 12.28 -28.18
C GLY A 155 -20.15 11.09 -28.70
N SER A 156 -19.64 10.22 -27.84
CA SER A 156 -18.82 9.09 -28.28
C SER A 156 -19.69 7.87 -28.60
N THR A 157 -19.51 7.32 -29.81
CA THR A 157 -20.15 6.07 -30.23
C THR A 157 -19.29 4.84 -29.92
N THR A 158 -18.03 5.02 -29.56
CA THR A 158 -17.05 3.94 -29.35
C THR A 158 -16.75 3.68 -27.88
N HIS A 159 -17.08 4.62 -26.98
CA HIS A 159 -16.82 4.46 -25.54
C HIS A 159 -17.82 3.48 -24.91
N GLN A 160 -17.30 2.48 -24.18
CA GLN A 160 -18.11 1.55 -23.40
C GLN A 160 -18.31 2.11 -22.00
N PHE A 161 -19.55 2.51 -21.70
CA PHE A 161 -19.90 3.03 -20.39
C PHE A 161 -19.74 1.96 -19.29
N THR A 162 -19.04 2.33 -18.23
CA THR A 162 -18.66 1.40 -17.14
C THR A 162 -19.63 1.41 -15.96
N GLY A 163 -20.62 2.31 -15.98
CA GLY A 163 -21.49 2.55 -14.82
C GLY A 163 -20.71 3.19 -13.64
N GLY A 164 -19.54 3.77 -13.93
CA GLY A 164 -18.66 4.37 -12.95
C GLY A 164 -17.70 3.38 -12.29
N ALA A 165 -17.80 2.07 -12.58
CA ALA A 165 -16.86 1.08 -12.11
C ALA A 165 -15.63 1.05 -13.03
N ASN A 166 -14.62 1.88 -12.72
CA ASN A 166 -13.48 2.16 -13.58
C ASN A 166 -12.19 2.43 -12.79
N LEU A 167 -11.09 2.69 -13.51
CA LEU A 167 -9.77 2.94 -12.93
C LEU A 167 -9.79 4.13 -11.95
N ILE A 168 -10.46 5.24 -12.28
CA ILE A 168 -10.49 6.42 -11.40
C ILE A 168 -11.19 6.08 -10.08
N SER A 169 -12.33 5.39 -10.12
CA SER A 169 -13.02 4.94 -8.91
C SER A 169 -12.13 4.07 -8.03
N ALA A 170 -11.40 3.13 -8.64
CA ALA A 170 -10.44 2.29 -7.92
C ALA A 170 -9.30 3.12 -7.30
N VAL A 171 -8.71 4.04 -8.05
CA VAL A 171 -7.63 4.93 -7.60
C VAL A 171 -8.08 5.80 -6.43
N LEU A 172 -9.28 6.39 -6.48
CA LEU A 172 -9.80 7.23 -5.40
C LEU A 172 -10.07 6.42 -4.12
N VAL A 173 -10.63 5.22 -4.24
CA VAL A 173 -10.84 4.33 -3.09
C VAL A 173 -9.50 3.93 -2.49
N LEU A 174 -8.51 3.55 -3.30
CA LEU A 174 -7.16 3.24 -2.83
C LEU A 174 -6.51 4.44 -2.12
N ALA A 175 -6.60 5.62 -2.71
CA ALA A 175 -6.06 6.85 -2.13
C ALA A 175 -6.67 7.13 -0.75
N LEU A 176 -8.01 7.00 -0.62
CA LEU A 176 -8.69 7.14 0.67
C LEU A 176 -8.24 6.12 1.71
N MET A 177 -8.03 4.87 1.29
CA MET A 177 -7.63 3.78 2.19
C MET A 177 -6.20 3.91 2.73
N ILE A 178 -5.28 4.52 1.98
CA ILE A 178 -3.91 4.73 2.46
C ILE A 178 -3.78 5.94 3.38
N LEU A 179 -4.71 6.91 3.32
CA LEU A 179 -4.66 8.15 4.11
C LEU A 179 -4.44 7.91 5.60
N PRO A 180 -5.22 7.06 6.30
CA PRO A 180 -5.03 6.86 7.73
C PRO A 180 -3.63 6.35 8.08
N THR A 181 -3.09 5.44 7.29
CA THR A 181 -1.74 4.89 7.50
C THR A 181 -0.67 5.96 7.32
N VAL A 182 -0.76 6.74 6.24
CA VAL A 182 0.19 7.82 5.95
C VAL A 182 0.10 8.92 7.00
N ILE A 183 -1.11 9.33 7.39
CA ILE A 183 -1.33 10.39 8.39
C ILE A 183 -0.75 9.96 9.74
N ASN A 184 -1.15 8.82 10.28
CA ASN A 184 -0.80 8.42 11.64
C ASN A 184 0.71 8.20 11.81
N ILE A 185 1.36 7.56 10.84
CA ILE A 185 2.80 7.29 10.92
C ILE A 185 3.60 8.57 10.68
N SER A 186 3.20 9.41 9.72
CA SER A 186 3.87 10.70 9.48
C SER A 186 3.69 11.66 10.66
N GLU A 187 2.51 11.74 11.26
CA GLU A 187 2.25 12.55 12.45
C GLU A 187 3.13 12.09 13.62
N SER A 188 3.21 10.78 13.85
CA SER A 188 4.07 10.21 14.89
C SER A 188 5.55 10.55 14.66
N ALA A 189 6.02 10.47 13.43
CA ALA A 189 7.38 10.82 13.06
C ALA A 189 7.67 12.32 13.27
N LEU A 190 6.74 13.21 12.89
CA LEU A 190 6.86 14.65 13.10
C LEU A 190 6.89 15.01 14.60
N ARG A 191 6.04 14.36 15.41
CA ARG A 191 6.03 14.58 16.88
C ARG A 191 7.28 14.06 17.57
N ALA A 192 7.92 13.04 17.03
CA ALA A 192 9.17 12.48 17.56
C ALA A 192 10.37 13.41 17.35
N VAL A 193 10.30 14.43 16.49
CA VAL A 193 11.38 15.42 16.29
C VAL A 193 11.63 16.18 17.59
N PRO A 194 12.88 16.25 18.09
CA PRO A 194 13.20 16.90 19.34
C PRO A 194 12.85 18.40 19.34
N GLN A 195 12.29 18.89 20.47
CA GLN A 195 11.85 20.27 20.61
C GLN A 195 12.99 21.29 20.46
N HIS A 196 14.23 20.93 20.83
CA HIS A 196 15.37 21.83 20.70
C HIS A 196 15.66 22.25 19.24
N LEU A 197 15.37 21.39 18.24
CA LEU A 197 15.51 21.76 16.83
C LEU A 197 14.54 22.87 16.42
N ARG A 198 13.30 22.80 16.94
CA ARG A 198 12.29 23.86 16.70
C ARG A 198 12.72 25.16 17.35
N SER A 199 13.13 25.09 18.63
CA SER A 199 13.57 26.26 19.39
C SER A 199 14.80 26.93 18.77
N ALA A 200 15.79 26.15 18.32
CA ALA A 200 16.99 26.66 17.66
C ALA A 200 16.66 27.39 16.35
N SER A 201 15.78 26.82 15.50
CA SER A 201 15.36 27.46 14.26
C SER A 201 14.63 28.81 14.52
N LEU A 202 13.74 28.84 15.51
CA LEU A 202 13.03 30.07 15.89
C LEU A 202 13.97 31.12 16.48
N ALA A 203 14.99 30.69 17.27
CA ALA A 203 15.99 31.61 17.86
C ALA A 203 16.88 32.26 16.79
N LEU A 204 17.08 31.59 15.64
CA LEU A 204 17.75 32.19 14.46
C LEU A 204 16.86 33.10 13.65
N GLY A 205 15.63 33.41 14.09
CA GLY A 205 14.71 34.33 13.43
C GLY A 205 13.83 33.67 12.35
N ALA A 206 13.83 32.37 12.21
CA ALA A 206 12.95 31.70 11.27
C ALA A 206 11.48 31.77 11.71
N THR A 207 10.57 31.91 10.75
CA THR A 207 9.12 31.86 11.02
C THR A 207 8.71 30.41 11.34
N LYS A 208 7.52 30.24 11.95
CA LYS A 208 6.97 28.91 12.24
C LYS A 208 6.89 28.02 10.98
N ILE A 209 6.47 28.59 9.85
CA ILE A 209 6.38 27.87 8.58
C ILE A 209 7.77 27.45 8.09
N GLN A 210 8.75 28.36 8.12
CA GLN A 210 10.14 28.03 7.75
C GLN A 210 10.72 26.94 8.64
N THR A 211 10.44 26.99 9.96
CA THR A 211 10.88 25.95 10.90
C THR A 211 10.28 24.58 10.54
N ILE A 212 8.99 24.53 10.20
CA ILE A 212 8.32 23.28 9.79
C ILE A 212 8.98 22.68 8.54
N PHE A 213 9.15 23.48 7.48
CA PHE A 213 9.63 22.95 6.20
C PHE A 213 11.15 22.76 6.14
N ASN A 214 11.94 23.58 6.85
CA ASN A 214 13.41 23.54 6.77
C ASN A 214 14.08 22.80 7.92
N ALA A 215 13.40 22.56 9.04
CA ALA A 215 13.96 21.86 10.18
C ALA A 215 13.17 20.59 10.54
N VAL A 216 11.85 20.69 10.78
CA VAL A 216 11.05 19.58 11.29
C VAL A 216 10.80 18.52 10.22
N LEU A 217 10.36 18.92 9.03
CA LEU A 217 10.06 18.00 7.93
C LEU A 217 11.30 17.21 7.46
N PRO A 218 12.48 17.84 7.26
CA PRO A 218 13.72 17.12 6.98
C PRO A 218 14.14 16.16 8.09
N ALA A 219 14.01 16.56 9.37
CA ALA A 219 14.32 15.72 10.51
C ALA A 219 13.39 14.50 10.64
N ALA A 220 12.11 14.61 10.24
CA ALA A 220 11.13 13.53 10.23
C ALA A 220 11.16 12.67 8.95
N LYS A 221 12.04 12.97 7.98
CA LYS A 221 12.03 12.40 6.62
C LYS A 221 12.01 10.87 6.62
N SER A 222 12.82 10.19 7.43
CA SER A 222 12.89 8.73 7.48
C SER A 222 11.55 8.11 7.92
N GLY A 223 10.89 8.70 8.93
CA GLY A 223 9.57 8.25 9.37
C GLY A 223 8.47 8.52 8.35
N ILE A 224 8.52 9.64 7.63
CA ILE A 224 7.57 9.95 6.55
C ILE A 224 7.75 8.97 5.38
N ILE A 225 8.98 8.66 4.98
CA ILE A 225 9.22 7.65 3.94
C ILE A 225 8.71 6.28 4.39
N THR A 226 8.91 5.91 5.67
CA THR A 226 8.34 4.67 6.23
C THR A 226 6.80 4.67 6.12
N ALA A 227 6.13 5.78 6.39
CA ALA A 227 4.69 5.92 6.20
C ALA A 227 4.27 5.68 4.74
N ILE A 228 5.03 6.22 3.78
CA ILE A 228 4.80 6.03 2.35
C ILE A 228 4.98 4.56 1.96
N VAL A 229 6.05 3.91 2.43
CA VAL A 229 6.31 2.48 2.17
C VAL A 229 5.15 1.61 2.66
N LEU A 230 4.71 1.81 3.91
CA LEU A 230 3.62 1.04 4.49
C LEU A 230 2.28 1.34 3.80
N GLY A 231 2.00 2.60 3.46
CA GLY A 231 0.83 2.97 2.67
C GLY A 231 0.85 2.33 1.28
N THR A 232 2.01 2.31 0.61
CA THR A 232 2.20 1.67 -0.69
C THR A 232 1.96 0.16 -0.62
N GLY A 233 2.53 -0.50 0.38
CA GLY A 233 2.32 -1.94 0.61
C GLY A 233 0.84 -2.27 0.80
N ARG A 234 0.10 -1.44 1.54
CA ARG A 234 -1.35 -1.58 1.72
C ARG A 234 -2.11 -1.40 0.40
N ALA A 235 -1.75 -0.40 -0.42
CA ALA A 235 -2.39 -0.15 -1.70
C ALA A 235 -2.20 -1.31 -2.69
N ILE A 236 -0.99 -1.87 -2.78
CA ILE A 236 -0.69 -2.99 -3.68
C ILE A 236 -1.41 -4.26 -3.24
N GLY A 237 -1.53 -4.49 -1.94
CA GLY A 237 -2.16 -5.68 -1.37
C GLY A 237 -3.69 -5.64 -1.36
N GLU A 238 -4.31 -4.50 -1.70
CA GLU A 238 -5.76 -4.37 -1.65
C GLU A 238 -6.43 -5.15 -2.78
N ALA A 239 -7.43 -5.95 -2.42
CA ALA A 239 -8.18 -6.76 -3.36
C ALA A 239 -9.69 -6.53 -3.24
N MET A 240 -10.22 -6.55 -2.01
CA MET A 240 -11.67 -6.59 -1.77
C MET A 240 -12.36 -5.28 -2.15
N ALA A 241 -11.86 -4.13 -1.68
CA ALA A 241 -12.45 -2.85 -2.02
C ALA A 241 -12.36 -2.56 -3.52
N ILE A 242 -11.20 -2.87 -4.13
CA ILE A 242 -10.98 -2.62 -5.56
C ILE A 242 -11.87 -3.51 -6.42
N SER A 243 -12.07 -4.78 -6.06
CA SER A 243 -12.93 -5.69 -6.84
C SER A 243 -14.36 -5.18 -6.99
N LEU A 244 -14.81 -4.39 -6.02
CA LEU A 244 -16.16 -3.80 -6.03
C LEU A 244 -16.28 -2.55 -6.92
N VAL A 245 -15.20 -1.78 -7.11
CA VAL A 245 -15.27 -0.45 -7.76
C VAL A 245 -14.53 -0.37 -9.10
N SER A 246 -13.71 -1.36 -9.47
CA SER A 246 -12.88 -1.32 -10.67
C SER A 246 -13.56 -1.85 -11.94
N GLY A 247 -14.67 -2.58 -11.81
CA GLY A 247 -15.42 -3.20 -12.89
C GLY A 247 -14.91 -4.58 -13.34
N SER A 248 -13.71 -5.00 -12.93
CA SER A 248 -13.15 -6.35 -13.11
C SER A 248 -12.92 -6.85 -14.55
N SER A 249 -12.89 -5.99 -15.57
CA SER A 249 -12.56 -6.35 -16.95
C SER A 249 -11.08 -6.17 -17.25
N VAL A 250 -10.52 -7.03 -18.11
CA VAL A 250 -9.11 -6.93 -18.52
C VAL A 250 -9.02 -6.02 -19.74
N ASN A 251 -8.81 -4.73 -19.51
CA ASN A 251 -8.71 -3.69 -20.53
C ASN A 251 -7.47 -2.82 -20.31
N ILE A 252 -7.11 -2.02 -21.32
CA ILE A 252 -6.10 -0.97 -21.20
C ILE A 252 -6.48 -0.04 -20.02
N PRO A 253 -5.57 0.26 -19.10
CA PRO A 253 -5.84 1.07 -17.91
C PRO A 253 -6.01 2.57 -18.24
N LEU A 254 -7.07 2.90 -18.94
CA LEU A 254 -7.50 4.29 -19.14
C LEU A 254 -8.43 4.73 -18.01
N PRO A 255 -8.52 6.03 -17.72
CA PRO A 255 -9.25 6.58 -16.58
C PRO A 255 -10.66 6.05 -16.39
N PHE A 256 -11.45 5.99 -17.47
CA PHE A 256 -12.86 5.56 -17.45
C PHE A 256 -13.07 4.14 -17.97
N ASN A 257 -12.02 3.34 -18.11
CA ASN A 257 -12.16 1.94 -18.47
C ASN A 257 -12.37 1.08 -17.23
N SER A 258 -13.24 0.07 -17.37
CA SER A 258 -13.32 -1.06 -16.44
C SER A 258 -11.99 -1.82 -16.48
N VAL A 259 -11.38 -2.03 -15.32
CA VAL A 259 -10.04 -2.60 -15.21
C VAL A 259 -9.96 -3.71 -14.15
N ARG A 260 -8.91 -4.52 -14.22
CA ARG A 260 -8.63 -5.58 -13.26
C ARG A 260 -7.20 -5.45 -12.72
N PHE A 261 -7.05 -5.55 -11.40
CA PHE A 261 -5.74 -5.57 -10.72
C PHE A 261 -5.24 -7.01 -10.52
N LEU A 262 -3.95 -7.20 -10.26
CA LEU A 262 -3.37 -8.53 -9.99
C LEU A 262 -4.04 -9.21 -8.78
N THR A 263 -4.28 -8.46 -7.72
CA THR A 263 -4.97 -8.94 -6.51
C THR A 263 -6.42 -9.33 -6.79
N THR A 264 -7.15 -8.50 -7.53
CA THR A 264 -8.55 -8.79 -7.87
C THR A 264 -8.70 -9.96 -8.82
N ALA A 265 -7.74 -10.18 -9.75
CA ALA A 265 -7.72 -11.33 -10.63
C ALA A 265 -7.65 -12.66 -9.83
N ILE A 266 -6.79 -12.70 -8.81
CA ILE A 266 -6.66 -13.87 -7.94
C ILE A 266 -7.94 -14.08 -7.13
N VAL A 267 -8.41 -13.04 -6.42
CA VAL A 267 -9.54 -13.18 -5.49
C VAL A 267 -10.84 -13.51 -6.21
N SER A 268 -11.09 -12.91 -7.37
CA SER A 268 -12.34 -13.14 -8.11
C SER A 268 -12.44 -14.52 -8.76
N GLU A 269 -11.31 -15.14 -9.15
CA GLU A 269 -11.33 -16.36 -9.94
C GLU A 269 -10.84 -17.61 -9.21
N MET A 270 -10.09 -17.47 -8.09
CA MET A 270 -9.46 -18.60 -7.38
C MET A 270 -10.48 -19.65 -6.91
N SER A 271 -11.68 -19.23 -6.51
CA SER A 271 -12.70 -20.12 -5.92
C SER A 271 -13.31 -21.12 -6.92
N TYR A 272 -13.38 -20.75 -8.20
CA TYR A 272 -13.97 -21.60 -9.25
C TYR A 272 -12.98 -22.08 -10.30
N SER A 273 -11.71 -21.65 -10.21
CA SER A 273 -10.67 -22.07 -11.13
C SER A 273 -10.22 -23.53 -10.91
N ALA A 274 -9.91 -24.23 -11.99
CA ALA A 274 -9.39 -25.60 -11.96
C ALA A 274 -8.26 -25.80 -12.99
N GLY A 275 -7.44 -26.83 -12.79
CA GLY A 275 -6.42 -27.23 -13.76
C GLY A 275 -5.42 -26.10 -14.09
N LEU A 276 -5.20 -25.84 -15.37
CA LEU A 276 -4.25 -24.85 -15.87
C LEU A 276 -4.63 -23.42 -15.46
N HIS A 277 -5.92 -23.08 -15.45
CA HIS A 277 -6.41 -21.77 -15.01
C HIS A 277 -5.96 -21.48 -13.57
N LYS A 278 -6.14 -22.44 -12.66
CA LYS A 278 -5.70 -22.30 -11.26
C LYS A 278 -4.17 -22.15 -11.15
N GLN A 279 -3.40 -22.88 -11.96
CA GLN A 279 -1.94 -22.77 -11.99
C GLN A 279 -1.50 -21.36 -12.44
N VAL A 280 -2.17 -20.76 -13.44
CA VAL A 280 -1.90 -19.39 -13.87
C VAL A 280 -2.23 -18.36 -12.79
N LEU A 281 -3.30 -18.55 -12.01
CA LEU A 281 -3.60 -17.65 -10.88
C LEU A 281 -2.51 -17.71 -9.80
N PHE A 282 -1.90 -18.88 -9.53
CA PHE A 282 -0.71 -18.96 -8.68
C PHE A 282 0.50 -18.24 -9.31
N THR A 283 0.64 -18.31 -10.64
CA THR A 283 1.68 -17.52 -11.35
C THR A 283 1.46 -16.02 -11.20
N ILE A 284 0.21 -15.55 -11.29
CA ILE A 284 -0.13 -14.14 -11.01
C ILE A 284 0.26 -13.76 -9.57
N GLY A 285 0.03 -14.65 -8.61
CA GLY A 285 0.47 -14.47 -7.23
C GLY A 285 1.99 -14.37 -7.09
N LEU A 286 2.78 -15.17 -7.82
CA LEU A 286 4.24 -15.06 -7.86
C LEU A 286 4.70 -13.73 -8.46
N ILE A 287 4.06 -13.26 -9.53
CA ILE A 287 4.34 -11.99 -10.17
C ILE A 287 4.04 -10.84 -9.20
N LEU A 288 2.90 -10.89 -8.50
CA LEU A 288 2.55 -9.92 -7.46
C LEU A 288 3.57 -9.92 -6.32
N PHE A 289 3.99 -11.09 -5.86
CA PHE A 289 5.01 -11.22 -4.82
C PHE A 289 6.35 -10.60 -5.27
N ALA A 290 6.80 -10.91 -6.48
CA ALA A 290 8.01 -10.32 -7.06
C ALA A 290 7.90 -8.80 -7.20
N PHE A 291 6.73 -8.29 -7.59
CA PHE A 291 6.45 -6.85 -7.70
C PHE A 291 6.52 -6.14 -6.34
N ILE A 292 5.90 -6.73 -5.30
CA ILE A 292 5.97 -6.20 -3.92
C ILE A 292 7.42 -6.19 -3.41
N MET A 293 8.18 -7.27 -3.63
CA MET A 293 9.58 -7.35 -3.25
C MET A 293 10.43 -6.28 -3.92
N LEU A 294 10.24 -6.06 -5.23
CA LEU A 294 10.95 -5.06 -6.00
C LEU A 294 10.69 -3.65 -5.47
N ILE A 295 9.41 -3.32 -5.21
CA ILE A 295 9.03 -2.02 -4.65
C ILE A 295 9.64 -1.84 -3.26
N ASN A 296 9.54 -2.83 -2.38
CA ASN A 296 10.10 -2.75 -1.03
C ASN A 296 11.62 -2.58 -1.03
N ILE A 297 12.34 -3.30 -1.89
CA ILE A 297 13.79 -3.14 -2.04
C ILE A 297 14.13 -1.73 -2.53
N THR A 298 13.41 -1.23 -3.54
CA THR A 298 13.63 0.11 -4.09
C THR A 298 13.39 1.20 -3.04
N LEU A 299 12.30 1.11 -2.31
CA LEU A 299 11.95 2.06 -1.25
C LEU A 299 12.95 2.00 -0.08
N ASN A 300 13.37 0.81 0.35
CA ASN A 300 14.40 0.65 1.39
C ASN A 300 15.77 1.20 0.97
N ASN A 301 16.14 1.07 -0.29
CA ASN A 301 17.38 1.66 -0.81
C ASN A 301 17.31 3.20 -0.84
N LEU A 302 16.13 3.77 -1.13
CA LEU A 302 15.90 5.21 -1.05
C LEU A 302 16.00 5.72 0.40
N LEU A 303 15.49 4.95 1.38
CA LEU A 303 15.62 5.25 2.82
C LEU A 303 17.09 5.33 3.24
N LYS A 304 17.89 4.30 2.93
CA LYS A 304 19.33 4.26 3.29
C LYS A 304 20.11 5.41 2.69
N LYS A 305 19.88 5.76 1.42
CA LYS A 305 20.53 6.93 0.80
C LYS A 305 20.11 8.26 1.43
N GLY A 306 18.90 8.35 1.97
CA GLY A 306 18.42 9.52 2.70
C GLY A 306 19.10 9.70 4.05
N GLU A 307 19.46 8.63 4.75
CA GLU A 307 20.20 8.64 6.02
C GLU A 307 21.68 9.01 5.82
N GLU A 308 22.35 8.42 4.85
CA GLU A 308 23.76 8.70 4.54
C GLU A 308 24.04 10.16 4.09
N SER A 309 23.03 10.86 3.58
CA SER A 309 23.17 12.26 3.17
C SER A 309 23.08 13.25 4.35
N HIS A 310 22.68 12.80 5.55
CA HIS A 310 22.60 13.61 6.76
C HIS A 310 23.83 13.45 7.66
N ASP A 311 24.62 12.40 7.48
CA ASP A 311 25.87 12.17 8.23
C ASP A 311 27.10 12.82 7.57
N LYS A 312 26.93 13.50 6.45
CA LYS A 312 27.94 14.34 5.78
C LYS A 312 27.57 15.81 5.88
#